data_68bc62630f8062912a89a57d0cb066a7
#
_entry.id   68bc62630f8062912a89a57d0cb066a7
#
_cell.length_a   1.000
_cell.length_b   1.000
_cell.length_c   1.000
_cell.angle_alpha   90.00
_cell.angle_beta   90.00
_cell.angle_gamma   90.00
#
_symmetry.space_group_name_H-M   'P 1'
#
loop_
_entity.id
_entity.type
_entity.pdbx_description
1 polymer ?
#
loop_
_entity_poly.entity_id
_entity_poly.type
_entity_poly.pdbx_seq_one_letter_code
_entity_poly.pdbx_strand_id
1 'polypeptide(L)'
;MYDKVKLVLHALPIGYNWQSVLSRIVAYSYRADGTGGLGWWHGRTIIATETCVSFEGSLPKSLWGHNTHTMSLNDVECCIMMLSEDLGVPMYDAEVEYVEFAHNFEMSQPPVFYLRKLSGIKGFTPNDWAEGKGGTVYFDKEGVRVKFYDKISEAKKKKELPKVGRSSLPEYLFQLYL
;
A
#
# COMPACT_ATOMS: atom_id res chain seq x y z
N MET A 1 6.63 -7.81 5.24
CA MET A 1 6.31 -6.36 5.33
C MET A 1 4.89 -6.14 4.89
N TYR A 2 4.11 -5.39 5.66
CA TYR A 2 2.79 -4.92 5.25
C TYR A 2 3.00 -3.75 4.29
N ASP A 3 2.47 -3.82 3.06
CA ASP A 3 2.65 -2.71 2.10
C ASP A 3 1.36 -1.91 1.92
N LYS A 4 0.32 -2.51 1.40
CA LYS A 4 -0.95 -1.83 1.16
C LYS A 4 -2.06 -2.49 2.00
N VAL A 5 -2.93 -1.66 2.54
CA VAL A 5 -4.12 -2.13 3.26
C VAL A 5 -5.35 -1.36 2.82
N LYS A 6 -6.52 -2.00 2.95
CA LYS A 6 -7.81 -1.33 2.98
C LYS A 6 -8.46 -1.61 4.32
N LEU A 7 -8.69 -0.55 5.08
CA LEU A 7 -9.33 -0.57 6.39
C LEU A 7 -10.70 0.07 6.26
N VAL A 8 -11.71 -0.50 6.89
CA VAL A 8 -13.07 0.05 6.92
C VAL A 8 -13.60 0.04 8.34
N LEU A 9 -13.87 1.22 8.87
CA LEU A 9 -14.47 1.42 10.18
C LEU A 9 -15.99 1.58 10.01
N HIS A 10 -16.77 0.58 10.48
CA HIS A 10 -18.24 0.60 10.50
C HIS A 10 -18.79 1.00 11.88
N ALA A 11 -18.05 0.71 12.95
CA ALA A 11 -18.42 1.07 14.32
C ALA A 11 -18.11 2.55 14.60
N LEU A 12 -18.95 3.45 14.09
CA LEU A 12 -18.71 4.88 14.21
C LEU A 12 -19.02 5.41 15.62
N PRO A 13 -18.23 6.36 16.15
CA PRO A 13 -18.46 6.95 17.47
C PRO A 13 -19.81 7.69 17.55
N ILE A 14 -20.36 7.82 18.76
CA ILE A 14 -21.55 8.65 19.01
C ILE A 14 -21.21 10.10 18.63
N GLY A 15 -22.09 10.73 17.84
CA GLY A 15 -21.88 12.08 17.34
C GLY A 15 -20.93 12.18 16.15
N TYR A 16 -20.63 11.04 15.51
CA TYR A 16 -19.85 11.00 14.28
C TYR A 16 -20.42 11.92 13.21
N ASN A 17 -19.53 12.64 12.55
CA ASN A 17 -19.84 13.47 11.39
C ASN A 17 -18.75 13.34 10.35
N TRP A 18 -19.08 12.82 9.20
CA TRP A 18 -18.10 12.56 8.13
C TRP A 18 -17.46 13.84 7.57
N GLN A 19 -18.17 15.00 7.59
CA GLN A 19 -17.57 16.27 7.19
C GLN A 19 -16.45 16.69 8.15
N SER A 20 -16.63 16.42 9.45
CA SER A 20 -15.60 16.67 10.46
C SER A 20 -14.34 15.83 10.21
N VAL A 21 -14.48 14.57 9.80
CA VAL A 21 -13.34 13.71 9.43
C VAL A 21 -12.59 14.29 8.23
N LEU A 22 -13.30 14.65 7.16
CA LEU A 22 -12.69 15.21 5.96
C LEU A 22 -12.06 16.58 6.22
N SER A 23 -12.64 17.41 7.08
CA SER A 23 -12.10 18.74 7.41
C SER A 23 -10.75 18.69 8.13
N ARG A 24 -10.37 17.56 8.70
CA ARG A 24 -9.07 17.34 9.36
C ARG A 24 -7.93 17.04 8.39
N ILE A 25 -8.25 16.67 7.14
CA ILE A 25 -7.24 16.36 6.12
C ILE A 25 -7.12 17.49 5.10
N VAL A 26 -5.93 17.64 4.51
CA VAL A 26 -5.53 18.83 3.75
C VAL A 26 -6.29 18.98 2.42
N ALA A 27 -6.69 17.86 1.81
CA ALA A 27 -7.35 17.88 0.51
C ALA A 27 -8.53 16.90 0.50
N TYR A 28 -9.72 17.42 0.22
CA TYR A 28 -10.92 16.61 0.14
C TYR A 28 -11.93 17.20 -0.85
N SER A 29 -12.89 16.37 -1.25
CA SER A 29 -14.04 16.73 -2.05
C SER A 29 -15.29 16.02 -1.55
N TYR A 30 -16.42 16.66 -1.59
CA TYR A 30 -17.71 16.05 -1.27
C TYR A 30 -18.30 15.36 -2.48
N ARG A 31 -19.06 14.30 -2.26
CA ARG A 31 -19.87 13.66 -3.30
C ARG A 31 -21.03 14.60 -3.67
N ALA A 32 -21.44 14.59 -4.95
CA ALA A 32 -22.52 15.43 -5.45
C ALA A 32 -23.87 15.14 -4.79
N ASP A 33 -24.08 13.90 -4.32
CA ASP A 33 -25.30 13.46 -3.63
C ASP A 33 -25.34 13.82 -2.13
N GLY A 34 -24.26 14.41 -1.60
CA GLY A 34 -24.17 14.81 -0.20
C GLY A 34 -24.00 13.65 0.80
N THR A 35 -23.87 12.39 0.35
CA THR A 35 -23.82 11.20 1.22
C THR A 35 -22.44 10.92 1.81
N GLY A 36 -21.42 11.69 1.45
CA GLY A 36 -20.05 11.50 1.91
C GLY A 36 -19.04 12.30 1.10
N GLY A 37 -17.78 11.93 1.25
CA GLY A 37 -16.69 12.57 0.52
C GLY A 37 -15.45 11.71 0.43
N LEU A 38 -14.51 12.23 -0.35
CA LEU A 38 -13.20 11.65 -0.63
C LEU A 38 -12.13 12.64 -0.20
N GLY A 39 -11.09 12.16 0.43
CA GLY A 39 -9.95 12.97 0.79
C GLY A 39 -8.64 12.20 0.73
N TRP A 40 -7.53 12.90 1.04
CA TRP A 40 -6.18 12.31 0.96
C TRP A 40 -5.41 12.58 2.24
N TRP A 41 -5.08 11.50 2.93
CA TRP A 41 -4.18 11.52 4.07
C TRP A 41 -2.80 11.00 3.62
N HIS A 42 -1.75 11.83 3.72
CA HIS A 42 -0.40 11.51 3.23
C HIS A 42 -0.40 10.95 1.78
N GLY A 43 -1.28 11.47 0.93
CA GLY A 43 -1.43 11.02 -0.45
C GLY A 43 -2.12 9.65 -0.60
N ARG A 44 -2.82 9.16 0.42
CA ARG A 44 -3.61 7.91 0.42
C ARG A 44 -5.09 8.25 0.56
N THR A 45 -5.91 7.41 -0.04
CA THR A 45 -7.35 7.66 -0.14
C THR A 45 -8.05 7.47 1.20
N ILE A 46 -8.84 8.47 1.58
CA ILE A 46 -9.83 8.40 2.66
C ILE A 46 -11.21 8.59 2.04
N ILE A 47 -12.16 7.72 2.38
CA ILE A 47 -13.58 7.92 2.09
C ILE A 47 -14.30 7.99 3.43
N ALA A 48 -15.09 9.04 3.63
CA ALA A 48 -15.94 9.19 4.80
C ALA A 48 -17.38 9.39 4.35
N THR A 49 -18.28 8.60 4.93
CA THR A 49 -19.72 8.60 4.66
C THR A 49 -20.50 8.58 5.97
N GLU A 50 -21.81 8.61 5.92
CA GLU A 50 -22.66 8.47 7.11
C GLU A 50 -22.52 7.12 7.81
N THR A 51 -22.08 6.09 7.09
CA THR A 51 -22.07 4.69 7.57
C THR A 51 -20.67 4.12 7.78
N CYS A 52 -19.63 4.73 7.22
CA CYS A 52 -18.27 4.21 7.38
C CYS A 52 -17.19 5.26 7.12
N VAL A 53 -16.00 4.98 7.65
CA VAL A 53 -14.75 5.62 7.25
C VAL A 53 -13.82 4.55 6.70
N SER A 54 -13.28 4.75 5.51
CA SER A 54 -12.31 3.82 4.93
C SER A 54 -11.01 4.52 4.57
N PHE A 55 -9.93 3.78 4.77
CA PHE A 55 -8.58 4.12 4.32
C PHE A 55 -8.11 3.08 3.31
N GLU A 56 -7.54 3.52 2.19
CA GLU A 56 -6.87 2.62 1.26
C GLU A 56 -5.53 3.20 0.84
N GLY A 57 -4.45 2.47 1.13
CA GLY A 57 -3.13 2.91 0.76
C GLY A 57 -1.96 2.08 1.27
N SER A 58 -0.76 2.48 0.86
CA SER A 58 0.49 1.89 1.32
C SER A 58 0.88 2.50 2.67
N LEU A 59 0.89 1.70 3.73
CA LEU A 59 1.30 2.13 5.08
C LEU A 59 2.75 2.66 5.10
N PRO A 60 3.75 1.96 4.51
CA PRO A 60 5.12 2.46 4.48
C PRO A 60 5.23 3.82 3.78
N LYS A 61 4.50 4.00 2.67
CA LYS A 61 4.51 5.28 1.96
C LYS A 61 3.81 6.40 2.74
N SER A 62 2.83 6.08 3.57
CA SER A 62 2.20 7.06 4.45
C SER A 62 3.15 7.53 5.54
N LEU A 63 3.95 6.60 6.10
CA LEU A 63 4.88 6.91 7.20
C LEU A 63 6.19 7.51 6.70
N TRP A 64 6.77 6.98 5.60
CA TRP A 64 8.13 7.32 5.15
C TRP A 64 8.19 7.95 3.76
N GLY A 65 7.07 8.07 3.05
CA GLY A 65 7.01 8.55 1.66
C GLY A 65 7.46 7.51 0.61
N HIS A 66 7.98 6.36 1.01
CA HIS A 66 8.44 5.27 0.14
C HIS A 66 8.21 3.90 0.78
N ASN A 67 8.33 2.81 0.01
CA ASN A 67 8.18 1.43 0.47
C ASN A 67 9.40 0.55 0.10
N THR A 68 10.59 1.10 0.21
CA THR A 68 11.86 0.36 0.00
C THR A 68 12.35 -0.31 1.29
N HIS A 69 11.91 0.14 2.46
CA HIS A 69 12.21 -0.45 3.76
C HIS A 69 11.11 -1.41 4.21
N THR A 70 11.50 -2.40 4.99
CA THR A 70 10.57 -3.36 5.60
C THR A 70 9.89 -2.73 6.82
N MET A 71 8.56 -2.73 6.82
CA MET A 71 7.75 -2.25 7.93
C MET A 71 7.59 -3.35 8.98
N SER A 72 7.89 -3.06 10.23
CA SER A 72 7.63 -3.93 11.38
C SER A 72 6.15 -3.84 11.81
N LEU A 73 5.71 -4.74 12.68
CA LEU A 73 4.36 -4.68 13.24
C LEU A 73 4.17 -3.39 14.07
N ASN A 74 5.17 -2.99 14.83
CA ASN A 74 5.13 -1.75 15.61
C ASN A 74 4.99 -0.51 14.70
N ASP A 75 5.63 -0.49 13.53
CA ASP A 75 5.45 0.61 12.57
C ASP A 75 4.03 0.63 12.00
N VAL A 76 3.42 -0.54 11.79
CA VAL A 76 2.00 -0.65 11.37
C VAL A 76 1.09 -0.07 12.44
N GLU A 77 1.27 -0.46 13.69
CA GLU A 77 0.50 0.05 14.83
C GLU A 77 0.64 1.58 14.95
N CYS A 78 1.87 2.09 14.92
CA CYS A 78 2.12 3.54 14.94
C CYS A 78 1.42 4.27 13.78
N CYS A 79 1.48 3.72 12.57
CA CYS A 79 0.85 4.32 11.40
C CYS A 79 -0.68 4.36 11.53
N ILE A 80 -1.31 3.30 12.05
CA ILE A 80 -2.76 3.23 12.27
C ILE A 80 -3.17 4.17 13.41
N MET A 81 -2.36 4.30 14.47
CA MET A 81 -2.59 5.27 15.55
C MET A 81 -2.57 6.70 15.03
N MET A 82 -1.54 7.07 14.25
CA MET A 82 -1.46 8.40 13.60
C MET A 82 -2.68 8.66 12.71
N LEU A 83 -3.07 7.68 11.90
CA LEU A 83 -4.28 7.78 11.08
C LEU A 83 -5.53 8.04 11.92
N SER A 84 -5.66 7.35 13.06
CA SER A 84 -6.79 7.49 13.97
C SER A 84 -6.83 8.90 14.60
N GLU A 85 -5.69 9.41 15.06
CA GLU A 85 -5.55 10.74 15.64
C GLU A 85 -5.86 11.83 14.61
N ASP A 86 -5.28 11.73 13.42
CA ASP A 86 -5.46 12.72 12.36
C ASP A 86 -6.92 12.77 11.87
N LEU A 87 -7.59 11.63 11.74
CA LEU A 87 -9.00 11.57 11.33
C LEU A 87 -9.97 11.83 12.47
N GLY A 88 -9.54 11.66 13.74
CA GLY A 88 -10.38 11.76 14.93
C GLY A 88 -11.42 10.66 15.06
N VAL A 89 -11.13 9.47 14.50
CA VAL A 89 -11.94 8.25 14.61
C VAL A 89 -11.04 7.05 14.86
N PRO A 90 -11.51 6.00 15.58
CA PRO A 90 -10.68 4.88 16.01
C PRO A 90 -10.39 3.90 14.87
N MET A 91 -9.54 4.26 13.92
CA MET A 91 -9.18 3.40 12.79
C MET A 91 -8.47 2.10 13.19
N TYR A 92 -7.98 2.01 14.44
CA TYR A 92 -7.45 0.76 15.02
C TYR A 92 -8.54 -0.30 15.29
N ASP A 93 -9.82 0.09 15.32
CA ASP A 93 -10.98 -0.81 15.42
C ASP A 93 -11.55 -1.17 14.03
N ALA A 94 -10.94 -0.69 12.95
CA ALA A 94 -11.42 -0.93 11.60
C ALA A 94 -11.21 -2.38 11.16
N GLU A 95 -12.13 -2.90 10.36
CA GLU A 95 -11.99 -4.18 9.69
C GLU A 95 -10.96 -4.08 8.55
N VAL A 96 -10.16 -5.14 8.40
CA VAL A 96 -9.21 -5.26 7.29
C VAL A 96 -9.91 -5.97 6.13
N GLU A 97 -10.34 -5.22 5.12
CA GLU A 97 -10.92 -5.80 3.90
C GLU A 97 -9.87 -6.35 2.94
N TYR A 98 -8.69 -5.75 2.96
CA TYR A 98 -7.62 -6.10 2.04
C TYR A 98 -6.25 -5.82 2.65
N VAL A 99 -5.29 -6.69 2.41
CA VAL A 99 -3.90 -6.51 2.80
C VAL A 99 -2.95 -7.05 1.73
N GLU A 100 -1.94 -6.28 1.37
CA GLU A 100 -0.81 -6.73 0.57
C GLU A 100 0.39 -6.99 1.48
N PHE A 101 0.92 -8.20 1.42
CA PHE A 101 2.21 -8.53 2.02
C PHE A 101 3.30 -8.40 0.96
N ALA A 102 4.37 -7.72 1.29
CA ALA A 102 5.52 -7.63 0.42
C ALA A 102 6.80 -8.05 1.15
N HIS A 103 7.73 -8.63 0.41
CA HIS A 103 9.07 -8.91 0.91
C HIS A 103 10.10 -8.41 -0.10
N ASN A 104 11.08 -7.67 0.41
CA ASN A 104 12.18 -7.15 -0.39
C ASN A 104 13.40 -8.05 -0.21
N PHE A 105 13.94 -8.55 -1.32
CA PHE A 105 15.16 -9.34 -1.36
C PHE A 105 16.29 -8.49 -1.98
N GLU A 106 17.38 -8.35 -1.26
CA GLU A 106 18.60 -7.79 -1.82
C GLU A 106 19.25 -8.82 -2.74
N MET A 107 19.60 -8.39 -3.94
CA MET A 107 20.08 -9.29 -5.00
C MET A 107 21.48 -8.90 -5.43
N SER A 108 22.29 -9.92 -5.75
CA SER A 108 23.66 -9.73 -6.28
C SER A 108 23.70 -9.46 -7.77
N GLN A 109 22.58 -9.70 -8.49
CA GLN A 109 22.43 -9.49 -9.92
C GLN A 109 21.12 -8.74 -10.22
N PRO A 110 21.00 -8.07 -11.39
CA PRO A 110 19.76 -7.44 -11.79
C PRO A 110 18.56 -8.38 -11.70
N PRO A 111 17.39 -7.96 -11.17
CA PRO A 111 16.21 -8.80 -10.99
C PRO A 111 15.76 -9.53 -12.24
N VAL A 112 16.01 -9.00 -13.44
CA VAL A 112 15.66 -9.62 -14.71
C VAL A 112 16.30 -11.03 -14.89
N PHE A 113 17.49 -11.27 -14.31
CA PHE A 113 18.10 -12.60 -14.36
C PHE A 113 17.33 -13.65 -13.57
N TYR A 114 16.71 -13.24 -12.47
CA TYR A 114 15.90 -14.11 -11.62
C TYR A 114 14.49 -14.27 -12.20
N LEU A 115 13.88 -13.18 -12.65
CA LEU A 115 12.54 -13.18 -13.23
C LEU A 115 12.43 -14.15 -14.43
N ARG A 116 13.45 -14.18 -15.30
CA ARG A 116 13.50 -15.10 -16.43
C ARG A 116 13.59 -16.58 -16.05
N LYS A 117 13.97 -16.89 -14.80
CA LYS A 117 14.07 -18.25 -14.28
C LYS A 117 12.83 -18.71 -13.52
N LEU A 118 11.91 -17.79 -13.24
CA LEU A 118 10.64 -18.12 -12.58
C LEU A 118 9.73 -18.81 -13.58
N SER A 119 9.70 -20.14 -13.55
CA SER A 119 8.89 -20.95 -14.47
C SER A 119 7.51 -21.28 -13.94
N GLY A 120 7.27 -21.15 -12.62
CA GLY A 120 5.99 -21.43 -12.00
C GLY A 120 6.04 -21.50 -10.48
N ILE A 121 4.88 -21.42 -9.86
CA ILE A 121 4.63 -21.71 -8.45
C ILE A 121 3.62 -22.84 -8.40
N LYS A 122 3.89 -23.88 -7.59
CA LYS A 122 2.99 -25.05 -7.46
C LYS A 122 1.58 -24.60 -7.06
N GLY A 123 0.59 -24.95 -7.91
CA GLY A 123 -0.82 -24.64 -7.68
C GLY A 123 -1.25 -23.24 -8.10
N PHE A 124 -0.38 -22.45 -8.76
CA PHE A 124 -0.71 -21.16 -9.34
C PHE A 124 -0.62 -21.21 -10.88
N THR A 125 -1.46 -20.42 -11.52
CA THR A 125 -1.41 -20.23 -13.00
C THR A 125 -0.51 -19.05 -13.29
N PRO A 126 0.50 -19.20 -14.20
CA PRO A 126 1.28 -18.07 -14.68
C PRO A 126 0.35 -17.11 -15.43
N ASN A 127 0.38 -15.84 -15.06
CA ASN A 127 -0.39 -14.81 -15.73
C ASN A 127 0.58 -13.85 -16.39
N ASP A 128 0.51 -13.81 -17.73
CA ASP A 128 1.26 -13.00 -18.68
C ASP A 128 2.69 -12.58 -18.27
N TRP A 129 3.62 -13.29 -18.89
CA TRP A 129 4.96 -12.76 -19.12
C TRP A 129 4.84 -11.59 -20.09
N ALA A 130 4.79 -10.37 -19.57
CA ALA A 130 5.01 -9.21 -20.42
C ALA A 130 6.49 -9.19 -20.84
N GLU A 131 6.86 -10.06 -21.81
CA GLU A 131 8.11 -9.93 -22.52
C GLU A 131 8.24 -8.50 -23.05
N GLY A 132 9.19 -7.76 -22.50
CA GLY A 132 9.56 -6.43 -22.99
C GLY A 132 9.03 -5.22 -22.25
N LYS A 133 8.16 -5.30 -21.26
CA LYS A 133 7.66 -4.13 -20.50
C LYS A 133 8.00 -4.13 -19.01
N GLY A 134 9.27 -4.33 -18.65
CA GLY A 134 9.75 -3.87 -17.35
C GLY A 134 9.85 -4.91 -16.23
N GLY A 135 9.91 -6.19 -16.51
CA GLY A 135 10.35 -7.19 -15.54
C GLY A 135 9.40 -7.41 -14.37
N THR A 136 8.13 -7.69 -14.65
CA THR A 136 7.16 -8.15 -13.65
C THR A 136 6.61 -9.51 -14.07
N VAL A 137 6.52 -10.45 -13.13
CA VAL A 137 5.91 -11.77 -13.32
C VAL A 137 4.77 -11.93 -12.32
N TYR A 138 3.64 -12.45 -12.79
CA TYR A 138 2.46 -12.71 -11.96
C TYR A 138 2.13 -14.19 -11.94
N PHE A 139 1.63 -14.66 -10.81
CA PHE A 139 1.03 -15.98 -10.65
C PHE A 139 -0.28 -15.83 -9.89
N ASP A 140 -1.36 -16.37 -10.42
CA ASP A 140 -2.69 -16.25 -9.85
C ASP A 140 -3.21 -17.61 -9.35
N LYS A 141 -3.89 -17.60 -8.23
CA LYS A 141 -4.67 -18.70 -7.68
C LYS A 141 -5.83 -18.12 -6.90
N GLU A 142 -7.03 -18.62 -7.08
CA GLU A 142 -8.29 -18.26 -6.42
C GLU A 142 -8.17 -17.20 -5.29
N GLY A 143 -8.37 -15.92 -5.64
CA GLY A 143 -8.30 -14.80 -4.70
C GLY A 143 -6.89 -14.37 -4.23
N VAL A 144 -5.84 -15.08 -4.63
CA VAL A 144 -4.44 -14.77 -4.29
C VAL A 144 -3.65 -14.47 -5.54
N ARG A 145 -2.94 -13.35 -5.54
CA ARG A 145 -1.99 -12.99 -6.59
C ARG A 145 -0.59 -12.84 -6.04
N VAL A 146 0.36 -13.54 -6.64
CA VAL A 146 1.80 -13.40 -6.35
C VAL A 146 2.43 -12.58 -7.47
N LYS A 147 3.18 -11.55 -7.11
CA LYS A 147 3.83 -10.64 -8.05
C LYS A 147 5.30 -10.51 -7.70
N PHE A 148 6.17 -10.69 -8.70
CA PHE A 148 7.61 -10.48 -8.59
C PHE A 148 8.06 -9.37 -9.53
N TYR A 149 8.89 -8.43 -9.08
CA TYR A 149 9.39 -7.36 -9.93
C TYR A 149 10.64 -6.65 -9.41
N ASP A 150 11.27 -5.86 -10.28
CA ASP A 150 12.40 -4.98 -9.95
C ASP A 150 11.89 -3.73 -9.22
N LYS A 151 12.06 -3.73 -7.89
CA LYS A 151 11.60 -2.65 -7.02
C LYS A 151 12.32 -1.33 -7.27
N ILE A 152 13.63 -1.37 -7.52
CA ILE A 152 14.44 -0.17 -7.76
C ILE A 152 14.04 0.49 -9.09
N SER A 153 13.88 -0.31 -10.14
CA SER A 153 13.43 0.21 -11.44
C SER A 153 12.02 0.80 -11.36
N GLU A 154 11.11 0.18 -10.60
CA GLU A 154 9.77 0.72 -10.38
C GLU A 154 9.82 2.06 -9.62
N ALA A 155 10.55 2.11 -8.50
CA ALA A 155 10.68 3.30 -7.68
C ALA A 155 11.32 4.47 -8.44
N LYS A 156 12.31 4.18 -9.31
CA LYS A 156 12.90 5.18 -10.22
C LYS A 156 11.86 5.76 -11.18
N LYS A 157 11.05 4.90 -11.82
CA LYS A 157 9.98 5.32 -12.75
C LYS A 157 8.95 6.20 -12.08
N LYS A 158 8.57 5.87 -10.84
CA LYS A 158 7.58 6.60 -10.03
C LYS A 158 8.15 7.81 -9.29
N LYS A 159 9.48 8.05 -9.38
CA LYS A 159 10.19 9.10 -8.63
C LYS A 159 10.02 8.98 -7.09
N GLU A 160 9.85 7.76 -6.60
CA GLU A 160 9.60 7.43 -5.19
C GLU A 160 10.88 7.05 -4.42
N LEU A 161 12.06 7.14 -5.01
CA LEU A 161 13.31 6.90 -4.27
C LEU A 161 13.55 8.01 -3.26
N PRO A 162 13.94 7.67 -2.02
CA PRO A 162 14.27 8.68 -1.01
C PRO A 162 15.38 9.59 -1.51
N LYS A 163 15.23 10.89 -1.27
CA LYS A 163 16.24 11.90 -1.65
C LYS A 163 17.47 11.83 -0.74
N VAL A 164 17.27 11.40 0.51
CA VAL A 164 18.30 11.24 1.54
C VAL A 164 18.53 9.75 1.76
N GLY A 165 19.80 9.32 1.88
CA GLY A 165 20.14 7.93 2.16
C GLY A 165 20.17 7.00 0.94
N ARG A 166 20.20 7.53 -0.28
CA ARG A 166 20.36 6.71 -1.52
C ARG A 166 21.57 5.77 -1.49
N SER A 167 22.62 6.15 -0.76
CA SER A 167 23.83 5.33 -0.60
C SER A 167 23.59 4.08 0.26
N SER A 168 22.49 4.00 1.01
CA SER A 168 22.15 2.85 1.84
C SER A 168 21.19 1.87 1.15
N LEU A 169 20.65 2.22 -0.03
CA LEU A 169 19.80 1.31 -0.77
C LEU A 169 20.64 0.30 -1.56
N PRO A 170 20.24 -0.98 -1.58
CA PRO A 170 20.90 -1.98 -2.42
C PRO A 170 20.79 -1.61 -3.90
N GLU A 171 21.78 -1.99 -4.68
CA GLU A 171 21.79 -1.74 -6.13
C GLU A 171 20.63 -2.42 -6.83
N TYR A 172 20.30 -3.65 -6.37
CA TYR A 172 19.22 -4.46 -6.91
C TYR A 172 18.28 -4.92 -5.78
N LEU A 173 17.00 -4.60 -5.90
CA LEU A 173 15.97 -5.00 -4.97
C LEU A 173 14.84 -5.69 -5.71
N PHE A 174 14.63 -6.96 -5.39
CA PHE A 174 13.56 -7.78 -5.91
C PHE A 174 12.41 -7.79 -4.91
N GLN A 175 11.21 -7.48 -5.34
CA GLN A 175 10.06 -7.49 -4.46
C GLN A 175 9.06 -8.58 -4.84
N LEU A 176 8.67 -9.34 -3.83
CA LEU A 176 7.57 -10.30 -3.86
C LEU A 176 6.37 -9.66 -3.18
N TYR A 177 5.20 -9.76 -3.81
CA TYR A 177 3.89 -9.50 -3.21
C TYR A 177 3.06 -10.77 -3.13
N LEU A 178 2.28 -10.86 -2.05
CA LEU A 178 1.21 -11.83 -1.80
C LEU A 178 -0.09 -11.11 -1.56
#